data_81fa2b54aa7951d5d56aa4b8304fb20f
#
_entry.id   81fa2b54aa7951d5d56aa4b8304fb20f
#
_cell.length_a   1.000
_cell.length_b   1.000
_cell.length_c   1.000
_cell.angle_alpha   90.00
_cell.angle_beta   90.00
_cell.angle_gamma   90.00
#
_symmetry.space_group_name_H-M   'P 1'
#
loop_
_entity.id
_entity.type
_entity.pdbx_description
1 polymer ?
#
loop_
_entity_poly.entity_id
_entity_poly.type
_entity_poly.pdbx_seq_one_letter_code
_entity_poly.pdbx_strand_id
1 'polypeptide(L)'
;MDLEKYTIGICDDEIYWQNELVNSCKCVQHNTQVQIDYVLFSSGEELLKNKLHLDILFLDEEMQNISGQMIRDFLEEHNINTMIVFVTSHEEILYDSFGKNVYGFLNKPIVLQKLKKIMDKLLNKLGSMQYITVPDSIYGEQKIICKNIFMQKVIM
;
A
#
# COMPACT_ATOMS: atom_id res chain seq x y z
N MET A 1 15.49 -12.39 -17.83
CA MET A 1 14.25 -12.46 -17.00
C MET A 1 13.84 -11.07 -16.59
N ASP A 2 12.61 -10.73 -16.84
CA ASP A 2 12.09 -9.44 -16.39
C ASP A 2 11.95 -9.44 -14.87
N LEU A 3 12.30 -8.32 -14.24
CA LEU A 3 12.12 -8.15 -12.81
C LEU A 3 10.63 -7.93 -12.50
N GLU A 4 10.17 -8.51 -11.41
CA GLU A 4 8.86 -8.14 -10.87
C GLU A 4 8.92 -6.69 -10.37
N LYS A 5 7.93 -5.90 -10.74
CA LYS A 5 7.89 -4.47 -10.38
C LYS A 5 6.67 -4.20 -9.51
N TYR A 6 6.93 -3.56 -8.38
CA TYR A 6 5.87 -3.13 -7.47
C TYR A 6 6.03 -1.66 -7.14
N THR A 7 4.92 -1.03 -6.85
CA THR A 7 4.88 0.38 -6.43
C THR A 7 4.41 0.47 -4.99
N ILE A 8 5.24 1.07 -4.15
CA ILE A 8 4.92 1.32 -2.75
C ILE A 8 4.65 2.80 -2.56
N GLY A 9 3.44 3.13 -2.11
CA GLY A 9 3.11 4.47 -1.66
C GLY A 9 3.43 4.65 -0.19
N ILE A 10 3.89 5.82 0.17
CA ILE A 10 4.10 6.23 1.56
C ILE A 10 3.36 7.55 1.75
N CYS A 11 2.37 7.57 2.62
CA CYS A 11 1.56 8.74 2.91
C CYS A 11 1.73 9.14 4.37
N ASP A 12 2.40 10.27 4.59
CA ASP A 12 2.68 10.84 5.90
C ASP A 12 2.90 12.34 5.72
N ASP A 13 2.33 13.15 6.59
CA ASP A 13 2.47 14.60 6.50
C ASP A 13 3.82 15.12 7.01
N GLU A 14 4.65 14.24 7.58
CA GLU A 14 6.00 14.57 8.03
C GLU A 14 7.04 13.95 7.07
N ILE A 15 7.81 14.80 6.40
CA ILE A 15 8.86 14.39 5.46
C ILE A 15 9.89 13.46 6.12
N TYR A 16 10.18 13.69 7.39
CA TYR A 16 11.09 12.83 8.15
C TYR A 16 10.66 11.36 8.09
N TRP A 17 9.39 11.08 8.36
CA TRP A 17 8.88 9.70 8.36
C TRP A 17 8.78 9.11 6.96
N GLN A 18 8.47 9.95 5.95
CA GLN A 18 8.52 9.49 4.57
C GLN A 18 9.92 8.95 4.22
N ASN A 19 10.96 9.72 4.53
CA ASN A 19 12.34 9.33 4.23
C ASN A 19 12.79 8.14 5.07
N GLU A 20 12.44 8.09 6.35
CA GLU A 20 12.75 6.96 7.23
C GLU A 20 12.14 5.66 6.69
N LEU A 21 10.90 5.70 6.24
CA LEU A 21 10.24 4.51 5.68
C LEU A 21 10.88 4.07 4.37
N VAL A 22 11.18 4.97 3.45
CA VAL A 22 11.87 4.61 2.20
C VAL A 22 13.21 3.95 2.51
N ASN A 23 14.02 4.57 3.37
CA ASN A 23 15.35 4.05 3.72
C ASN A 23 15.24 2.69 4.42
N SER A 24 14.29 2.55 5.34
CA SER A 24 14.06 1.30 6.06
C SER A 24 13.59 0.18 5.12
N CYS A 25 12.68 0.48 4.19
CA CYS A 25 12.23 -0.48 3.19
C CYS A 25 13.37 -0.93 2.29
N LYS A 26 14.21 0.00 1.82
CA LYS A 26 15.39 -0.33 1.01
C LYS A 26 16.39 -1.18 1.79
N CYS A 27 16.49 -0.95 3.11
CA CYS A 27 17.40 -1.69 3.97
C CYS A 27 16.97 -3.15 4.16
N VAL A 28 15.67 -3.43 4.25
CA VAL A 28 15.16 -4.78 4.52
C VAL A 28 14.82 -5.58 3.26
N GLN A 29 14.71 -4.93 2.11
CA GLN A 29 14.39 -5.59 0.85
C GLN A 29 15.68 -6.07 0.18
N HIS A 30 15.87 -7.38 0.13
CA HIS A 30 17.08 -8.01 -0.41
C HIS A 30 16.84 -8.86 -1.65
N ASN A 31 15.59 -8.98 -2.10
CA ASN A 31 15.29 -9.79 -3.26
C ASN A 31 15.67 -9.05 -4.55
N THR A 32 16.73 -9.51 -5.21
CA THR A 32 17.25 -8.91 -6.45
C THR A 32 16.32 -9.14 -7.66
N GLN A 33 15.32 -10.01 -7.55
CA GLN A 33 14.34 -10.26 -8.60
C GLN A 33 13.16 -9.29 -8.55
N VAL A 34 13.11 -8.43 -7.55
CA VAL A 34 12.01 -7.47 -7.33
C VAL A 34 12.56 -6.05 -7.43
N GLN A 35 11.92 -5.23 -8.25
CA GLN A 35 12.16 -3.78 -8.31
C GLN A 35 11.00 -3.07 -7.63
N ILE A 36 11.31 -2.14 -6.76
CA ILE A 36 10.30 -1.35 -6.05
C ILE A 36 10.47 0.13 -6.38
N ASP A 37 9.39 0.73 -6.85
CA ASP A 37 9.29 2.17 -7.02
C ASP A 37 8.52 2.76 -5.82
N TYR A 38 9.03 3.83 -5.25
CA TYR A 38 8.43 4.51 -4.10
C TYR A 38 7.78 5.81 -4.54
N VAL A 39 6.54 6.04 -4.10
CA VAL A 39 5.81 7.28 -4.35
C VAL A 39 5.43 7.89 -3.00
N LEU A 40 5.80 9.15 -2.79
CA LEU A 40 5.60 9.83 -1.52
C LEU A 40 4.43 10.80 -1.60
N PHE A 41 3.59 10.79 -0.59
CA PHE A 41 2.44 11.68 -0.46
C PHE A 41 2.51 12.38 0.90
N SER A 42 2.32 13.70 0.89
CA SER A 42 2.39 14.52 2.10
C SER A 42 1.01 14.77 2.73
N SER A 43 -0.05 14.30 2.10
CA SER A 43 -1.42 14.45 2.61
C SER A 43 -2.35 13.39 2.03
N GLY A 44 -3.48 13.20 2.68
CA GLY A 44 -4.54 12.34 2.16
C GLY A 44 -5.11 12.86 0.85
N GLU A 45 -5.23 14.18 0.71
CA GLU A 45 -5.71 14.82 -0.51
C GLU A 45 -4.81 14.53 -1.70
N GLU A 46 -3.49 14.61 -1.48
CA GLU A 46 -2.51 14.31 -2.52
C GLU A 46 -2.60 12.83 -2.94
N LEU A 47 -2.73 11.94 -1.97
CA LEU A 47 -2.89 10.51 -2.23
C LEU A 47 -4.16 10.22 -3.04
N LEU A 48 -5.29 10.82 -2.68
CA LEU A 48 -6.56 10.60 -3.37
C LEU A 48 -6.58 11.14 -4.81
N LYS A 49 -5.71 12.09 -5.14
CA LYS A 49 -5.52 12.57 -6.52
C LYS A 49 -4.59 11.68 -7.34
N ASN A 50 -3.91 10.74 -6.71
CA ASN A 50 -2.98 9.85 -7.39
C ASN A 50 -3.72 8.93 -8.36
N LYS A 51 -3.17 8.77 -9.57
CA LYS A 51 -3.73 7.90 -10.61
C LYS A 51 -2.92 6.62 -10.84
N LEU A 52 -1.77 6.48 -10.18
CA LEU A 52 -0.98 5.27 -10.28
C LEU A 52 -1.53 4.20 -9.34
N HIS A 53 -1.47 2.95 -9.78
CA HIS A 53 -1.78 1.83 -8.88
C HIS A 53 -0.66 1.67 -7.84
N LEU A 54 -1.04 1.56 -6.58
CA LEU A 54 -0.12 1.25 -5.49
C LEU A 54 -0.36 -0.19 -5.04
N ASP A 55 0.69 -1.00 -5.07
CA ASP A 55 0.61 -2.38 -4.59
C ASP A 55 0.54 -2.42 -3.06
N ILE A 56 1.36 -1.61 -2.42
CA ILE A 56 1.42 -1.46 -0.97
C ILE A 56 1.34 0.03 -0.63
N LEU A 57 0.65 0.35 0.44
CA LEU A 57 0.57 1.70 0.97
C LEU A 57 0.91 1.70 2.46
N PHE A 58 2.01 2.35 2.82
CA PHE A 58 2.31 2.70 4.21
C PHE A 58 1.59 4.01 4.52
N LEU A 59 0.70 3.99 5.49
CA LEU A 59 -0.28 5.04 5.71
C LEU A 59 -0.26 5.50 7.15
N ASP A 60 0.05 6.77 7.36
CA ASP A 60 -0.09 7.38 8.68
C ASP A 60 -1.58 7.56 9.02
N GLU A 61 -1.94 7.21 10.24
CA GLU A 61 -3.31 7.39 10.71
C GLU A 61 -3.62 8.86 10.98
N GLU A 62 -2.69 9.57 11.59
CA GLU A 62 -2.91 10.97 12.00
C GLU A 62 -2.38 11.95 10.95
N MET A 63 -3.29 12.42 10.12
CA MET A 63 -3.01 13.50 9.17
C MET A 63 -4.12 14.53 9.24
N GLN A 64 -3.78 15.78 8.85
CA GLN A 64 -4.75 16.85 8.81
C GLN A 64 -5.81 16.59 7.73
N ASN A 65 -7.05 16.96 8.00
CA ASN A 65 -8.22 16.89 7.13
C ASN A 65 -8.67 15.47 6.81
N ILE A 66 -7.83 14.67 6.17
CA ILE A 66 -8.16 13.29 5.78
C ILE A 66 -7.29 12.33 6.57
N SER A 67 -7.91 11.52 7.44
CA SER A 67 -7.21 10.52 8.24
C SER A 67 -6.89 9.26 7.42
N GLY A 68 -6.00 8.42 7.97
CA GLY A 68 -5.71 7.13 7.38
C GLY A 68 -6.94 6.22 7.27
N GLN A 69 -7.83 6.25 8.26
CA GLN A 69 -9.08 5.48 8.22
C GLN A 69 -9.99 5.93 7.07
N MET A 70 -10.09 7.22 6.84
CA MET A 70 -10.89 7.76 5.72
C MET A 70 -10.34 7.28 4.38
N ILE A 71 -9.01 7.22 4.24
CA ILE A 71 -8.37 6.69 3.03
C ILE A 71 -8.65 5.20 2.87
N ARG A 72 -8.52 4.42 3.94
CA ARG A 72 -8.86 2.99 3.93
C ARG A 72 -10.29 2.77 3.45
N ASP A 73 -11.24 3.50 4.00
CA ASP A 73 -12.65 3.38 3.65
C ASP A 73 -12.89 3.74 2.18
N PHE A 74 -12.25 4.80 1.70
CA PHE A 74 -12.31 5.19 0.29
C PHE A 74 -11.82 4.07 -0.63
N LEU A 75 -10.67 3.46 -0.31
CA LEU A 75 -10.11 2.39 -1.12
C LEU A 75 -11.02 1.16 -1.12
N GLU A 76 -11.61 0.81 0.02
CA GLU A 76 -12.57 -0.30 0.10
C GLU A 76 -13.83 -0.02 -0.72
N GLU A 77 -14.42 1.16 -0.60
CA GLU A 77 -15.64 1.53 -1.31
C GLU A 77 -15.47 1.52 -2.82
N HIS A 78 -14.26 1.83 -3.29
CA HIS A 78 -13.95 1.88 -4.72
C HIS A 78 -13.29 0.60 -5.24
N ASN A 79 -13.23 -0.45 -4.43
CA ASN A 79 -12.63 -1.75 -4.77
C ASN A 79 -11.18 -1.65 -5.28
N ILE A 80 -10.42 -0.75 -4.69
CA ILE A 80 -9.00 -0.56 -5.03
C ILE A 80 -8.15 -1.54 -4.23
N ASN A 81 -7.37 -2.38 -4.94
CA ASN A 81 -6.62 -3.50 -4.37
C ASN A 81 -5.23 -3.07 -3.88
N THR A 82 -5.17 -2.11 -3.00
CA THR A 82 -3.92 -1.70 -2.37
C THR A 82 -3.82 -2.33 -0.98
N MET A 83 -2.69 -2.98 -0.70
CA MET A 83 -2.44 -3.53 0.64
C MET A 83 -1.97 -2.41 1.56
N ILE A 84 -2.69 -2.18 2.64
CA ILE A 84 -2.43 -1.09 3.58
C ILE A 84 -1.65 -1.60 4.78
N VAL A 85 -0.59 -0.87 5.14
CA VAL A 85 0.13 -1.00 6.41
C VAL A 85 0.05 0.34 7.12
N PHE A 86 -0.64 0.38 8.25
CA PHE A 86 -0.69 1.59 9.05
C PHE A 86 0.62 1.81 9.80
N VAL A 87 1.07 3.07 9.82
CA VAL A 87 2.29 3.49 10.53
C VAL A 87 1.95 4.68 11.41
N THR A 88 2.02 4.52 12.72
CA THR A 88 1.58 5.57 13.63
C THR A 88 2.41 5.63 14.91
N SER A 89 2.40 6.80 15.57
CA SER A 89 2.96 6.98 16.90
C SER A 89 1.97 6.61 18.02
N HIS A 90 0.70 6.37 17.68
CA HIS A 90 -0.39 6.16 18.64
C HIS A 90 -1.04 4.79 18.46
N GLU A 91 -0.64 3.83 19.29
CA GLU A 91 -1.14 2.46 19.23
C GLU A 91 -2.64 2.34 19.47
N GLU A 92 -3.20 3.21 20.30
CA GLU A 92 -4.62 3.19 20.64
C GLU A 92 -5.54 3.41 19.44
N ILE A 93 -5.05 4.09 18.41
CA ILE A 93 -5.80 4.35 17.18
C ILE A 93 -5.91 3.07 16.31
N LEU A 94 -4.99 2.13 16.49
CA LEU A 94 -4.91 0.93 15.65
C LEU A 94 -6.12 0.02 15.78
N TYR A 95 -6.81 0.05 16.91
CA TYR A 95 -7.98 -0.82 17.12
C TYR A 95 -9.13 -0.53 16.16
N ASP A 96 -9.28 0.72 15.72
CA ASP A 96 -10.32 1.10 14.77
C ASP A 96 -9.83 1.07 13.31
N SER A 97 -8.56 0.70 13.09
CA SER A 97 -7.93 0.79 11.78
C SER A 97 -7.92 -0.54 11.01
N PHE A 98 -8.71 -1.51 11.44
CA PHE A 98 -8.86 -2.77 10.71
C PHE A 98 -9.72 -2.59 9.46
N GLY A 99 -9.48 -3.44 8.48
CA GLY A 99 -10.24 -3.42 7.24
C GLY A 99 -9.78 -4.53 6.30
N LYS A 100 -10.54 -4.72 5.23
CA LYS A 100 -10.32 -5.80 4.26
C LYS A 100 -8.91 -5.78 3.64
N ASN A 101 -8.37 -4.59 3.40
CA ASN A 101 -7.07 -4.41 2.75
C ASN A 101 -5.96 -4.06 3.73
N VAL A 102 -6.20 -4.17 5.04
CA VAL A 102 -5.20 -3.87 6.07
C VAL A 102 -4.42 -5.14 6.39
N TYR A 103 -3.11 -5.10 6.15
CA TYR A 103 -2.22 -6.25 6.26
C TYR A 103 -1.18 -6.12 7.37
N GLY A 104 -1.11 -4.98 8.02
CA GLY A 104 -0.17 -4.80 9.10
C GLY A 104 -0.20 -3.44 9.75
N PHE A 105 0.52 -3.34 10.84
CA PHE A 105 0.66 -2.14 11.64
C PHE A 105 2.11 -1.99 12.08
N LEU A 106 2.63 -0.79 11.98
CA LEU A 106 3.96 -0.43 12.45
C LEU A 106 3.87 0.77 13.37
N ASN A 107 4.65 0.74 14.43
CA ASN A 107 4.78 1.88 15.33
C ASN A 107 5.97 2.73 14.92
N LYS A 108 5.86 4.03 15.13
CA LYS A 108 7.00 4.94 15.05
C LYS A 108 7.71 4.96 16.42
N PRO A 109 9.02 4.87 16.50
CA PRO A 109 9.99 4.71 15.40
C PRO A 109 9.96 3.31 14.78
N ILE A 110 10.39 3.21 13.53
CA ILE A 110 10.34 1.97 12.75
C ILE A 110 11.37 0.97 13.28
N VAL A 111 10.90 -0.24 13.61
CA VAL A 111 11.76 -1.36 13.99
C VAL A 111 11.98 -2.22 12.75
N LEU A 112 13.24 -2.31 12.31
CA LEU A 112 13.59 -2.98 11.04
C LEU A 112 13.14 -4.45 10.98
N GLN A 113 13.28 -5.20 12.07
CA GLN A 113 12.86 -6.60 12.10
C GLN A 113 11.36 -6.77 11.86
N LYS A 114 10.55 -5.87 12.44
CA LYS A 114 9.10 -5.89 12.26
C LYS A 114 8.71 -5.50 10.84
N LEU A 115 9.36 -4.47 10.30
CA LEU A 115 9.16 -4.05 8.91
C LEU A 115 9.55 -5.18 7.94
N LYS A 116 10.68 -5.84 8.18
CA LYS A 116 11.12 -6.96 7.34
C LYS A 116 10.08 -8.07 7.27
N LYS A 117 9.52 -8.47 8.40
CA LYS A 117 8.48 -9.50 8.44
C LYS A 117 7.26 -9.10 7.61
N ILE A 118 6.82 -7.86 7.74
CA ILE A 118 5.68 -7.34 6.98
C ILE A 118 6.01 -7.30 5.49
N MET A 119 7.16 -6.75 5.11
CA MET A 119 7.59 -6.66 3.71
C MET A 119 7.70 -8.03 3.06
N ASP A 120 8.35 -8.99 3.72
CA ASP A 120 8.48 -10.35 3.20
C ASP A 120 7.10 -11.00 2.97
N LYS A 121 6.19 -10.84 3.92
CA LYS A 121 4.82 -11.35 3.80
C LYS A 121 4.08 -10.72 2.63
N LEU A 122 4.16 -9.40 2.47
CA LEU A 122 3.45 -8.69 1.42
C LEU A 122 4.03 -8.98 0.04
N LEU A 123 5.35 -9.00 -0.10
CA LEU A 123 6.01 -9.30 -1.37
C LEU A 123 5.76 -10.74 -1.78
N ASN A 124 5.78 -11.69 -0.86
CA ASN A 124 5.42 -13.08 -1.16
C ASN A 124 3.97 -13.20 -1.60
N LYS A 125 3.07 -12.49 -0.97
CA LYS A 125 1.65 -12.47 -1.37
C LYS A 125 1.47 -11.88 -2.77
N LEU A 126 2.12 -10.77 -3.08
CA LEU A 126 2.09 -10.17 -4.40
C LEU A 126 2.65 -11.11 -5.47
N GLY A 127 3.75 -11.79 -5.19
CA GLY A 127 4.35 -12.74 -6.12
C GLY A 127 3.48 -13.96 -6.41
N SER A 128 2.58 -14.33 -5.49
CA SER A 128 1.65 -15.45 -5.68
C SER A 128 0.36 -15.04 -6.37
N MET A 129 0.10 -13.74 -6.52
CA MET A 129 -1.10 -13.22 -7.18
C MET A 129 -0.83 -12.97 -8.65
N GLN A 130 -1.86 -13.19 -9.49
CA GLN A 130 -1.83 -12.83 -10.90
C GLN A 130 -2.73 -11.61 -11.11
N TYR A 131 -2.15 -10.57 -11.67
CA TYR A 131 -2.85 -9.34 -11.98
C TYR A 131 -2.83 -9.06 -13.47
N ILE A 132 -3.87 -8.42 -13.96
CA ILE A 132 -3.84 -7.70 -15.23
C ILE A 132 -4.09 -6.23 -14.96
N THR A 133 -3.41 -5.37 -15.73
CA THR A 133 -3.61 -3.92 -15.65
C THR A 133 -4.72 -3.54 -16.63
N VAL A 134 -5.73 -2.84 -16.15
CA VAL A 134 -6.81 -2.32 -16.98
C VAL A 134 -6.88 -0.81 -16.85
N PRO A 135 -7.18 -0.09 -17.95
CA PRO A 135 -7.40 1.36 -17.88
C PRO A 135 -8.64 1.69 -17.05
N ASP A 136 -8.54 2.71 -16.25
CA ASP A 136 -9.66 3.22 -15.47
C ASP A 136 -9.78 4.72 -15.72
N SER A 137 -11.00 5.17 -16.05
CA SER A 137 -11.24 6.57 -16.39
C SER A 137 -11.17 7.51 -15.19
N ILE A 138 -11.32 6.99 -13.98
CA ILE A 138 -11.35 7.78 -12.75
C ILE A 138 -9.99 7.71 -12.03
N TYR A 139 -9.42 6.51 -11.92
CA TYR A 139 -8.24 6.25 -11.09
C TYR A 139 -6.97 5.95 -11.90
N GLY A 140 -7.01 6.11 -13.23
CA GLY A 140 -5.88 5.82 -14.11
C GLY A 140 -5.79 4.33 -14.43
N GLU A 141 -4.71 3.69 -14.02
CA GLU A 141 -4.54 2.25 -14.21
C GLU A 141 -4.90 1.48 -12.94
N GLN A 142 -5.58 0.35 -13.09
CA GLN A 142 -5.85 -0.55 -11.98
C GLN A 142 -5.38 -1.95 -12.31
N LYS A 143 -4.85 -2.63 -11.30
CA LYS A 143 -4.54 -4.07 -11.36
C LYS A 143 -5.73 -4.85 -10.81
N ILE A 144 -6.21 -5.79 -11.59
CA ILE A 144 -7.32 -6.66 -11.20
C ILE A 144 -6.80 -8.08 -11.08
N ILE A 145 -7.18 -8.76 -9.99
CA ILE A 145 -6.79 -10.15 -9.79
C ILE A 145 -7.45 -11.00 -10.88
N CYS A 146 -6.65 -11.77 -11.61
CA CYS A 146 -7.13 -12.58 -12.75
C CYS A 146 -8.28 -13.52 -12.38
N LYS A 147 -8.27 -14.05 -11.18
CA LYS A 147 -9.34 -14.88 -10.66
C LYS A 147 -10.70 -14.17 -10.72
N ASN A 148 -10.74 -12.91 -10.35
CA ASN A 148 -11.99 -12.14 -10.35
C ASN A 148 -12.47 -11.87 -11.78
N ILE A 149 -11.56 -11.62 -12.70
CA ILE A 149 -11.91 -11.41 -14.12
C ILE A 149 -12.48 -12.68 -14.72
N PHE A 150 -11.88 -13.83 -14.44
CA PHE A 150 -12.36 -15.11 -14.92
C PHE A 150 -13.78 -15.38 -14.43
N MET A 151 -14.07 -15.13 -13.16
CA MET A 151 -15.41 -15.27 -12.58
C MET A 151 -16.41 -14.34 -13.25
N GLN A 152 -16.04 -13.11 -13.56
CA GLN A 152 -16.90 -12.16 -14.26
C GLN A 152 -17.25 -12.63 -15.67
N LYS A 153 -16.31 -13.23 -16.38
CA LYS A 153 -16.56 -13.80 -17.73
C LYS A 153 -17.50 -14.98 -17.70
N VAL A 154 -17.47 -15.77 -16.65
CA VAL A 154 -18.37 -16.93 -16.50
C VAL A 154 -19.80 -16.50 -16.21
N ILE A 155 -20.02 -15.36 -15.58
CA ILE A 155 -21.34 -14.83 -15.23
C ILE A 155 -21.99 -14.13 -16.43
N MET A 156 -21.21 -13.63 -17.38
CA MET A 156 -21.73 -13.05 -18.62
C MET A 156 -22.00 -14.09 -19.69
#